data_0194980f6bc5e4721cbf9140496b4790
#
_entry.id   0194980f6bc5e4721cbf9140496b4790
#
_cell.length_a   1.000
_cell.length_b   1.000
_cell.length_c   1.000
_cell.angle_alpha   90.00
_cell.angle_beta   90.00
_cell.angle_gamma   90.00
#
_symmetry.space_group_name_H-M   'P 1'
#
loop_
_entity.id
_entity.type
_entity.pdbx_description
1 polymer ?
#
loop_
_entity_poly.entity_id
_entity_poly.type
_entity_poly.pdbx_seq_one_letter_code
_entity_poly.pdbx_strand_id
1 'polypeptide(L)'
;MTNTLFDALFSPLAGQDRPLFLRPAAADISADAFLRTIGRVAHALRGMDVQKGDRVAVQIAKSPEALAVYAACVGVGAVFLPLNTGYTADEVEYFIGNATPRVLICDPARAAGLLPLCRAHGARLATLDGAGQGSFADLMADQPDQFTPTPCGPDDLAAILYTSGTTGRSKGAMLTHGNLLSNAAVLADLWQFTDRDVLLHALPIFHTHGLFVASNVCLLTGAAMIFLPGFDAGQVVDLLPQATVMMGVPTFYTRLLDHPGFTQSLTAHMRLFVSGSAPLLAETHNAFQARTGHRILERYGMTETNMNTSNPYHGDRRAGTVGLPLPGVDLRIMADGAEVPPGAVGGIEVRGPNVFQGYWQMPEKTAEELRPDGWFITGDLGQVDADGYVSIVGRAKDMIITGGYNVYPREVELLLDEVPGVLESAVIGLPHPDFGEAVFAVLVHRPGEAVDQAATEALLGEKLARFKQPKGIVVVPDLPRNTMGKVQKNLLREVYKGWFG
;
A
#
# COMPACT_ATOMS: atom_id res chain seq x y z
N MET A 1 -17.56 21.60 -18.59
CA MET A 1 -17.68 20.23 -18.01
C MET A 1 -16.33 19.93 -17.35
N THR A 2 -16.32 19.46 -16.11
CA THR A 2 -15.13 19.30 -15.26
C THR A 2 -14.69 17.84 -15.23
N ASN A 3 -13.39 17.60 -14.99
CA ASN A 3 -12.86 16.27 -14.65
C ASN A 3 -12.47 16.29 -13.17
N THR A 4 -13.26 15.62 -12.33
CA THR A 4 -13.19 15.73 -10.87
C THR A 4 -11.76 15.57 -10.31
N LEU A 5 -11.07 14.51 -10.68
CA LEU A 5 -9.74 14.23 -10.13
C LEU A 5 -8.65 15.03 -10.84
N PHE A 6 -8.75 15.19 -12.17
CA PHE A 6 -7.76 15.94 -12.96
C PHE A 6 -7.72 17.42 -12.57
N ASP A 7 -8.89 18.03 -12.46
CA ASP A 7 -9.00 19.45 -12.13
C ASP A 7 -8.47 19.76 -10.72
N ALA A 8 -8.57 18.80 -9.78
CA ALA A 8 -8.07 18.97 -8.43
C ALA A 8 -6.54 18.73 -8.32
N LEU A 9 -6.01 17.73 -9.00
CA LEU A 9 -4.61 17.31 -8.81
C LEU A 9 -3.65 17.91 -9.84
N PHE A 10 -4.07 18.09 -11.09
CA PHE A 10 -3.17 18.38 -12.20
C PHE A 10 -3.40 19.76 -12.82
N SER A 11 -4.63 20.23 -12.96
CA SER A 11 -4.89 21.56 -13.52
C SER A 11 -4.19 22.70 -12.75
N PRO A 12 -4.04 22.65 -11.40
CA PRO A 12 -3.33 23.70 -10.67
C PRO A 12 -1.83 23.78 -10.94
N LEU A 13 -1.24 22.80 -11.62
CA LEU A 13 0.19 22.78 -11.98
C LEU A 13 0.52 23.74 -13.13
N ALA A 14 -0.50 24.22 -13.86
CA ALA A 14 -0.31 25.09 -15.00
C ALA A 14 0.40 26.41 -14.65
N GLY A 15 1.44 26.72 -15.41
CA GLY A 15 2.21 27.95 -15.25
C GLY A 15 3.08 28.00 -13.98
N GLN A 16 3.24 26.88 -13.27
CA GLN A 16 4.07 26.82 -12.05
C GLN A 16 5.47 26.29 -12.37
N ASP A 17 6.47 27.17 -12.32
CA ASP A 17 7.88 26.82 -12.60
C ASP A 17 8.60 26.18 -11.39
N ARG A 18 7.95 26.09 -10.22
CA ARG A 18 8.55 25.44 -9.05
C ARG A 18 8.81 23.95 -9.31
N PRO A 19 9.89 23.38 -8.75
CA PRO A 19 10.15 21.96 -8.86
C PRO A 19 9.02 21.12 -8.26
N LEU A 20 8.52 20.14 -9.00
CA LEU A 20 7.61 19.10 -8.52
C LEU A 20 8.38 17.80 -8.25
N PHE A 21 9.32 17.44 -9.13
CA PHE A 21 10.20 16.31 -8.92
C PHE A 21 11.64 16.80 -8.76
N LEU A 22 12.20 16.52 -7.60
CA LEU A 22 13.62 16.68 -7.29
C LEU A 22 14.31 15.35 -7.64
N ARG A 23 15.28 15.40 -8.55
CA ARG A 23 15.94 14.20 -9.08
C ARG A 23 17.45 14.26 -8.80
N PRO A 24 17.98 13.45 -7.86
CA PRO A 24 19.39 13.55 -7.43
C PRO A 24 20.44 13.38 -8.54
N ALA A 25 20.08 12.64 -9.62
CA ALA A 25 20.99 12.31 -10.72
C ALA A 25 20.60 12.96 -12.06
N ALA A 26 19.62 13.88 -12.08
CA ALA A 26 19.14 14.53 -13.31
C ALA A 26 18.56 15.92 -12.99
N ALA A 27 18.24 16.70 -14.03
CA ALA A 27 17.58 17.99 -13.84
C ALA A 27 16.19 17.80 -13.22
N ASP A 28 15.81 18.70 -12.30
CA ASP A 28 14.49 18.74 -11.70
C ASP A 28 13.40 18.96 -12.77
N ILE A 29 12.20 18.49 -12.48
CA ILE A 29 11.03 18.70 -13.35
C ILE A 29 10.07 19.66 -12.63
N SER A 30 9.79 20.80 -13.28
CA SER A 30 8.80 21.75 -12.75
C SER A 30 7.37 21.21 -12.88
N ALA A 31 6.46 21.79 -12.10
CA ALA A 31 5.05 21.43 -12.13
C ALA A 31 4.44 21.64 -13.53
N ASP A 32 4.73 22.77 -14.19
CA ASP A 32 4.27 23.06 -15.55
C ASP A 32 4.88 22.10 -16.59
N ALA A 33 6.18 21.80 -16.48
CA ALA A 33 6.84 20.83 -17.37
C ALA A 33 6.21 19.42 -17.24
N PHE A 34 5.84 19.01 -16.03
CA PHE A 34 5.12 17.76 -15.80
C PHE A 34 3.72 17.78 -16.43
N LEU A 35 2.97 18.88 -16.28
CA LEU A 35 1.65 19.04 -16.91
C LEU A 35 1.74 18.95 -18.45
N ARG A 36 2.77 19.55 -19.05
CA ARG A 36 3.02 19.44 -20.50
C ARG A 36 3.32 17.98 -20.91
N THR A 37 4.06 17.25 -20.07
CA THR A 37 4.28 15.81 -20.30
C THR A 37 2.98 15.02 -20.25
N ILE A 38 2.08 15.33 -19.30
CA ILE A 38 0.74 14.74 -19.23
C ILE A 38 -0.04 15.00 -20.53
N GLY A 39 0.03 16.21 -21.08
CA GLY A 39 -0.62 16.55 -22.35
C GLY A 39 -0.15 15.66 -23.50
N ARG A 40 1.17 15.49 -23.66
CA ARG A 40 1.74 14.61 -24.70
C ARG A 40 1.32 13.15 -24.53
N VAL A 41 1.37 12.65 -23.28
CA VAL A 41 0.89 11.29 -22.96
C VAL A 41 -0.59 11.13 -23.29
N ALA A 42 -1.43 12.10 -22.95
CA ALA A 42 -2.87 12.09 -23.24
C ALA A 42 -3.15 11.98 -24.76
N HIS A 43 -2.43 12.76 -25.58
CA HIS A 43 -2.54 12.67 -27.03
C HIS A 43 -2.03 11.33 -27.58
N ALA A 44 -0.93 10.80 -27.05
CA ALA A 44 -0.42 9.47 -27.43
C ALA A 44 -1.46 8.37 -27.11
N LEU A 45 -2.10 8.40 -25.92
CA LEU A 45 -3.16 7.45 -25.56
C LEU A 45 -4.38 7.58 -26.52
N ARG A 46 -4.82 8.80 -26.84
CA ARG A 46 -5.89 9.01 -27.82
C ARG A 46 -5.49 8.50 -29.21
N GLY A 47 -4.23 8.67 -29.63
CA GLY A 47 -3.68 8.12 -30.88
C GLY A 47 -3.66 6.58 -30.89
N MET A 48 -3.67 5.95 -29.72
CA MET A 48 -3.88 4.51 -29.56
C MET A 48 -5.35 4.11 -29.41
N ASP A 49 -6.30 4.96 -29.79
CA ASP A 49 -7.75 4.79 -29.69
C ASP A 49 -8.27 4.53 -28.25
N VAL A 50 -7.60 5.05 -27.22
CA VAL A 50 -8.08 5.00 -25.84
C VAL A 50 -9.24 5.98 -25.69
N GLN A 51 -10.39 5.46 -25.22
CA GLN A 51 -11.62 6.20 -24.97
C GLN A 51 -11.92 6.25 -23.46
N LYS A 52 -12.86 7.12 -23.06
CA LYS A 52 -13.37 7.13 -21.68
C LYS A 52 -13.89 5.74 -21.29
N GLY A 53 -13.46 5.27 -20.11
CA GLY A 53 -13.81 3.94 -19.58
C GLY A 53 -12.93 2.79 -20.06
N ASP A 54 -12.06 2.99 -21.07
CA ASP A 54 -11.07 1.98 -21.46
C ASP A 54 -10.02 1.79 -20.36
N ARG A 55 -9.55 0.56 -20.18
CA ARG A 55 -8.47 0.26 -19.23
C ARG A 55 -7.13 0.39 -19.94
N VAL A 56 -6.19 1.03 -19.26
CA VAL A 56 -4.79 1.14 -19.66
C VAL A 56 -3.94 0.41 -18.62
N ALA A 57 -3.47 -0.78 -18.98
CA ALA A 57 -2.59 -1.57 -18.12
C ALA A 57 -1.15 -1.06 -18.23
N VAL A 58 -0.46 -0.94 -17.09
CA VAL A 58 0.87 -0.31 -17.03
C VAL A 58 1.79 -1.13 -16.15
N GLN A 59 2.85 -1.72 -16.74
CA GLN A 59 3.86 -2.51 -16.05
C GLN A 59 5.25 -1.95 -16.35
N ILE A 60 5.56 -0.78 -15.82
CA ILE A 60 6.80 -0.04 -16.05
C ILE A 60 7.46 0.36 -14.73
N ALA A 61 8.76 0.61 -14.80
CA ALA A 61 9.50 1.13 -13.65
C ALA A 61 8.98 2.50 -13.21
N LYS A 62 9.14 2.79 -11.92
CA LYS A 62 8.77 4.08 -11.35
C LYS A 62 9.59 5.21 -11.95
N SER A 63 8.93 6.16 -12.55
CA SER A 63 9.52 7.39 -13.10
C SER A 63 8.48 8.51 -13.13
N PRO A 64 8.86 9.78 -13.34
CA PRO A 64 7.90 10.86 -13.59
C PRO A 64 7.00 10.58 -14.78
N GLU A 65 7.51 9.95 -15.84
CA GLU A 65 6.76 9.57 -17.04
C GLU A 65 5.71 8.51 -16.69
N ALA A 66 6.03 7.54 -15.83
CA ALA A 66 5.08 6.55 -15.34
C ALA A 66 3.90 7.20 -14.57
N LEU A 67 4.20 8.22 -13.76
CA LEU A 67 3.17 8.99 -13.08
C LEU A 67 2.37 9.88 -14.05
N ALA A 68 3.01 10.38 -15.12
CA ALA A 68 2.32 11.11 -16.19
C ALA A 68 1.33 10.22 -16.96
N VAL A 69 1.62 8.91 -17.10
CA VAL A 69 0.65 7.95 -17.69
C VAL A 69 -0.60 7.83 -16.81
N TYR A 70 -0.44 7.73 -15.48
CA TYR A 70 -1.58 7.77 -14.56
C TYR A 70 -2.39 9.05 -14.72
N ALA A 71 -1.74 10.20 -14.68
CA ALA A 71 -2.40 11.50 -14.81
C ALA A 71 -3.12 11.67 -16.15
N ALA A 72 -2.51 11.20 -17.24
CA ALA A 72 -3.11 11.22 -18.57
C ALA A 72 -4.32 10.28 -18.68
N CYS A 73 -4.27 9.09 -18.07
CA CYS A 73 -5.44 8.20 -17.99
C CYS A 73 -6.61 8.91 -17.30
N VAL A 74 -6.38 9.54 -16.14
CA VAL A 74 -7.37 10.36 -15.45
C VAL A 74 -7.89 11.46 -16.38
N GLY A 75 -6.99 12.15 -17.08
CA GLY A 75 -7.32 13.26 -17.98
C GLY A 75 -8.15 12.84 -19.19
N VAL A 76 -7.88 11.71 -19.83
CA VAL A 76 -8.67 11.19 -20.96
C VAL A 76 -9.91 10.42 -20.52
N GLY A 77 -10.11 10.22 -19.22
CA GLY A 77 -11.20 9.44 -18.65
C GLY A 77 -11.02 7.93 -18.75
N ALA A 78 -9.80 7.47 -19.01
CA ALA A 78 -9.47 6.05 -19.01
C ALA A 78 -9.23 5.53 -17.58
N VAL A 79 -9.38 4.24 -17.39
CA VAL A 79 -9.18 3.56 -16.11
C VAL A 79 -7.73 3.08 -16.03
N PHE A 80 -6.96 3.66 -15.14
CA PHE A 80 -5.56 3.29 -14.91
C PHE A 80 -5.46 1.95 -14.19
N LEU A 81 -4.65 1.02 -14.74
CA LEU A 81 -4.46 -0.31 -14.19
C LEU A 81 -2.98 -0.58 -13.98
N PRO A 82 -2.41 -0.16 -12.84
CA PRO A 82 -1.00 -0.41 -12.54
C PRO A 82 -0.77 -1.87 -12.18
N LEU A 83 0.28 -2.44 -12.78
CA LEU A 83 0.72 -3.81 -12.52
C LEU A 83 2.11 -3.78 -11.87
N ASN A 84 2.30 -4.67 -10.89
CA ASN A 84 3.60 -4.86 -10.28
C ASN A 84 4.63 -5.28 -11.33
N THR A 85 5.77 -4.61 -11.35
CA THR A 85 6.87 -4.90 -12.28
C THR A 85 7.46 -6.31 -12.11
N GLY A 86 7.28 -6.92 -10.93
CA GLY A 86 7.69 -8.29 -10.62
C GLY A 86 6.74 -9.38 -11.11
N TYR A 87 5.53 -9.06 -11.59
CA TYR A 87 4.61 -10.08 -12.10
C TYR A 87 5.17 -10.81 -13.31
N THR A 88 4.99 -12.13 -13.33
CA THR A 88 5.35 -13.00 -14.46
C THR A 88 4.42 -12.75 -15.66
N ALA A 89 4.75 -13.33 -16.81
CA ALA A 89 3.89 -13.25 -18.00
C ALA A 89 2.52 -13.91 -17.75
N ASP A 90 2.50 -15.05 -17.07
CA ASP A 90 1.26 -15.78 -16.74
C ASP A 90 0.33 -14.97 -15.80
N GLU A 91 0.91 -14.29 -14.82
CA GLU A 91 0.13 -13.38 -13.95
C GLU A 91 -0.43 -12.19 -14.75
N VAL A 92 0.37 -11.61 -15.65
CA VAL A 92 -0.06 -10.51 -16.53
C VAL A 92 -1.15 -10.97 -17.48
N GLU A 93 -1.08 -12.19 -18.00
CA GLU A 93 -2.14 -12.77 -18.84
C GLU A 93 -3.49 -12.78 -18.14
N TYR A 94 -3.51 -13.19 -16.87
CA TYR A 94 -4.73 -13.13 -16.06
C TYR A 94 -5.32 -11.73 -15.99
N PHE A 95 -4.48 -10.70 -15.70
CA PHE A 95 -4.96 -9.33 -15.61
C PHE A 95 -5.44 -8.77 -16.95
N ILE A 96 -4.73 -9.07 -18.04
CA ILE A 96 -5.14 -8.66 -19.40
C ILE A 96 -6.45 -9.35 -19.77
N GLY A 97 -6.58 -10.65 -19.53
CA GLY A 97 -7.80 -11.40 -19.82
C GLY A 97 -9.01 -10.93 -19.01
N ASN A 98 -8.82 -10.61 -17.73
CA ASN A 98 -9.90 -10.15 -16.85
C ASN A 98 -10.28 -8.68 -17.08
N ALA A 99 -9.29 -7.76 -17.14
CA ALA A 99 -9.56 -6.33 -17.31
C ALA A 99 -9.79 -5.93 -18.77
N THR A 100 -9.38 -6.74 -19.74
CA THR A 100 -9.47 -6.45 -21.17
C THR A 100 -9.01 -5.03 -21.52
N PRO A 101 -7.74 -4.66 -21.23
CA PRO A 101 -7.25 -3.31 -21.45
C PRO A 101 -7.15 -2.99 -22.95
N ARG A 102 -7.41 -1.74 -23.31
CA ARG A 102 -7.18 -1.23 -24.66
C ARG A 102 -5.68 -1.21 -25.02
N VAL A 103 -4.86 -0.84 -24.02
CA VAL A 103 -3.42 -0.70 -24.16
C VAL A 103 -2.73 -1.36 -22.97
N LEU A 104 -1.62 -2.06 -23.23
CA LEU A 104 -0.61 -2.41 -22.24
C LEU A 104 0.66 -1.61 -22.53
N ILE A 105 1.13 -0.85 -21.53
CA ILE A 105 2.45 -0.20 -21.56
C ILE A 105 3.38 -1.00 -20.65
N CYS A 106 4.49 -1.52 -21.18
CA CYS A 106 5.44 -2.33 -20.43
C CYS A 106 6.89 -1.90 -20.67
N ASP A 107 7.80 -2.41 -19.85
CA ASP A 107 9.24 -2.25 -20.10
C ASP A 107 9.63 -2.89 -21.45
N PRO A 108 10.51 -2.27 -22.28
CA PRO A 108 10.97 -2.83 -23.55
C PRO A 108 11.49 -4.26 -23.45
N ALA A 109 12.20 -4.59 -22.35
CA ALA A 109 12.74 -5.94 -22.13
C ALA A 109 11.65 -7.02 -21.99
N ARG A 110 10.42 -6.63 -21.68
CA ARG A 110 9.28 -7.53 -21.48
C ARG A 110 8.39 -7.67 -22.73
N ALA A 111 8.55 -6.79 -23.70
CA ALA A 111 7.66 -6.68 -24.85
C ALA A 111 7.52 -7.99 -25.63
N ALA A 112 8.63 -8.70 -25.88
CA ALA A 112 8.62 -9.95 -26.64
C ALA A 112 7.74 -11.04 -25.98
N GLY A 113 7.78 -11.15 -24.66
CA GLY A 113 6.96 -12.13 -23.91
C GLY A 113 5.49 -11.72 -23.78
N LEU A 114 5.19 -10.41 -23.76
CA LEU A 114 3.83 -9.91 -23.53
C LEU A 114 3.05 -9.64 -24.85
N LEU A 115 3.74 -9.46 -25.97
CA LEU A 115 3.09 -9.19 -27.27
C LEU A 115 2.11 -10.30 -27.72
N PRO A 116 2.41 -11.61 -27.58
CA PRO A 116 1.45 -12.66 -27.91
C PRO A 116 0.19 -12.58 -27.06
N LEU A 117 0.33 -12.30 -25.76
CA LEU A 117 -0.79 -12.17 -24.81
C LEU A 117 -1.68 -10.97 -25.17
N CYS A 118 -1.06 -9.82 -25.48
CA CYS A 118 -1.80 -8.65 -25.94
C CYS A 118 -2.60 -8.94 -27.20
N ARG A 119 -2.02 -9.63 -28.18
CA ARG A 119 -2.71 -10.03 -29.43
C ARG A 119 -3.89 -10.95 -29.16
N ALA A 120 -3.72 -11.93 -28.26
CA ALA A 120 -4.77 -12.90 -27.94
C ALA A 120 -5.99 -12.21 -27.28
N HIS A 121 -5.77 -11.13 -26.55
CA HIS A 121 -6.83 -10.38 -25.83
C HIS A 121 -7.20 -9.06 -26.50
N GLY A 122 -6.69 -8.76 -27.70
CA GLY A 122 -7.03 -7.55 -28.46
C GLY A 122 -6.47 -6.24 -27.88
N ALA A 123 -5.46 -6.31 -27.01
CA ALA A 123 -4.78 -5.15 -26.46
C ALA A 123 -3.66 -4.67 -27.40
N ARG A 124 -3.45 -3.36 -27.50
CA ARG A 124 -2.26 -2.79 -28.13
C ARG A 124 -1.10 -2.79 -27.12
N LEU A 125 0.11 -3.07 -27.58
CA LEU A 125 1.30 -3.01 -26.75
C LEU A 125 2.16 -1.81 -27.14
N ALA A 126 2.62 -1.06 -26.14
CA ALA A 126 3.65 -0.04 -26.26
C ALA A 126 4.70 -0.21 -25.16
N THR A 127 5.86 0.39 -25.31
CA THR A 127 6.95 0.22 -24.34
C THR A 127 7.43 1.56 -23.80
N LEU A 128 7.72 1.58 -22.48
CA LEU A 128 8.31 2.72 -21.78
C LEU A 128 9.18 2.20 -20.64
N ASP A 129 10.44 2.59 -20.58
CA ASP A 129 11.34 2.25 -19.48
C ASP A 129 11.44 3.35 -18.43
N GLY A 130 12.23 3.09 -17.38
CA GLY A 130 12.48 4.07 -16.29
C GLY A 130 13.31 5.28 -16.71
N ALA A 131 13.94 5.26 -17.88
CA ALA A 131 14.67 6.37 -18.48
C ALA A 131 13.84 7.18 -19.48
N GLY A 132 12.55 6.83 -19.64
CA GLY A 132 11.65 7.49 -20.59
C GLY A 132 11.89 7.10 -22.05
N GLN A 133 12.42 5.89 -22.30
CA GLN A 133 12.68 5.39 -23.64
C GLN A 133 11.71 4.26 -24.03
N GLY A 134 11.47 4.10 -25.33
CA GLY A 134 10.61 3.03 -25.87
C GLY A 134 9.57 3.54 -26.84
N SER A 135 8.83 2.62 -27.47
CA SER A 135 7.87 2.96 -28.53
C SER A 135 6.75 3.91 -28.07
N PHE A 136 6.39 3.92 -26.79
CA PHE A 136 5.44 4.87 -26.26
C PHE A 136 6.05 6.28 -26.13
N ALA A 137 7.34 6.37 -25.77
CA ALA A 137 8.07 7.64 -25.77
C ALA A 137 8.16 8.23 -27.18
N ASP A 138 8.39 7.41 -28.20
CA ASP A 138 8.37 7.85 -29.62
C ASP A 138 7.00 8.39 -30.00
N LEU A 139 5.90 7.75 -29.56
CA LEU A 139 4.55 8.22 -29.79
C LEU A 139 4.25 9.55 -29.09
N MET A 140 4.92 9.86 -27.98
CA MET A 140 4.75 11.11 -27.24
C MET A 140 5.56 12.27 -27.83
N ALA A 141 6.67 12.00 -28.51
CA ALA A 141 7.71 12.99 -28.86
C ALA A 141 7.16 14.21 -29.60
N ASP A 142 6.33 13.97 -30.62
CA ASP A 142 5.76 15.02 -31.50
C ASP A 142 4.33 15.42 -31.12
N GLN A 143 3.82 14.99 -29.96
CA GLN A 143 2.45 15.32 -29.55
C GLN A 143 2.36 16.74 -28.97
N PRO A 144 1.21 17.40 -29.15
CA PRO A 144 0.91 18.66 -28.45
C PRO A 144 1.02 18.47 -26.91
N ASP A 145 1.54 19.47 -26.24
CA ASP A 145 1.69 19.48 -24.79
C ASP A 145 0.48 20.04 -24.04
N GLN A 146 -0.41 20.70 -24.76
CA GLN A 146 -1.70 21.20 -24.24
C GLN A 146 -2.82 20.22 -24.60
N PHE A 147 -3.69 19.97 -23.64
CA PHE A 147 -4.77 19.04 -23.84
C PHE A 147 -6.00 19.46 -23.01
N THR A 148 -7.19 19.15 -23.51
CA THR A 148 -8.43 19.38 -22.78
C THR A 148 -8.89 18.08 -22.14
N PRO A 149 -9.04 18.03 -20.80
CA PRO A 149 -9.52 16.85 -20.10
C PRO A 149 -10.91 16.41 -20.53
N THR A 150 -11.13 15.13 -20.62
CA THR A 150 -12.46 14.54 -20.83
C THR A 150 -13.28 14.70 -19.55
N PRO A 151 -14.55 15.13 -19.65
CA PRO A 151 -15.41 15.25 -18.49
C PRO A 151 -15.62 13.92 -17.74
N CYS A 152 -15.31 13.93 -16.44
CA CYS A 152 -15.50 12.79 -15.54
C CYS A 152 -16.05 13.29 -14.19
N GLY A 153 -17.16 12.70 -13.76
CA GLY A 153 -17.76 12.95 -12.46
C GLY A 153 -17.07 12.16 -11.34
N PRO A 154 -17.49 12.38 -10.09
CA PRO A 154 -16.91 11.67 -8.93
C PRO A 154 -17.12 10.15 -8.99
N ASP A 155 -18.17 9.67 -9.64
CA ASP A 155 -18.51 8.24 -9.70
C ASP A 155 -17.88 7.53 -10.92
N ASP A 156 -17.25 8.25 -11.84
CA ASP A 156 -16.50 7.65 -12.94
C ASP A 156 -15.28 6.89 -12.39
N LEU A 157 -14.96 5.73 -12.97
CA LEU A 157 -13.78 4.96 -12.57
C LEU A 157 -12.49 5.68 -12.99
N ALA A 158 -11.56 5.79 -12.06
CA ALA A 158 -10.22 6.33 -12.28
C ALA A 158 -9.16 5.22 -12.34
N ALA A 159 -9.32 4.15 -11.54
CA ALA A 159 -8.36 3.06 -11.50
C ALA A 159 -9.00 1.72 -11.12
N ILE A 160 -8.33 0.64 -11.53
CA ILE A 160 -8.54 -0.72 -11.01
C ILE A 160 -7.21 -1.21 -10.46
N LEU A 161 -7.16 -1.55 -9.17
CA LEU A 161 -5.99 -2.17 -8.55
C LEU A 161 -6.29 -3.61 -8.19
N TYR A 162 -5.46 -4.53 -8.67
CA TYR A 162 -5.58 -5.95 -8.32
C TYR A 162 -4.96 -6.21 -6.95
N THR A 163 -5.77 -6.81 -6.06
CA THR A 163 -5.34 -7.26 -4.74
C THR A 163 -5.00 -8.74 -4.80
N SER A 164 -3.94 -9.15 -4.10
CA SER A 164 -3.65 -10.56 -3.90
C SER A 164 -4.76 -11.15 -3.01
N GLY A 165 -5.77 -11.74 -3.62
CA GLY A 165 -6.81 -12.46 -2.91
C GLY A 165 -6.21 -13.60 -2.09
N THR A 166 -6.73 -13.77 -0.89
CA THR A 166 -6.22 -14.78 0.06
C THR A 166 -6.83 -16.15 -0.15
N THR A 167 -7.84 -16.24 -1.01
CA THR A 167 -8.66 -17.41 -1.25
C THR A 167 -8.77 -17.79 -2.74
N GLY A 168 -7.89 -17.28 -3.60
CA GLY A 168 -8.00 -17.55 -5.03
C GLY A 168 -7.33 -16.50 -5.91
N ARG A 169 -7.90 -16.25 -7.08
CA ARG A 169 -7.38 -15.28 -8.06
C ARG A 169 -7.49 -13.84 -7.53
N SER A 170 -6.55 -13.00 -7.95
CA SER A 170 -6.54 -11.57 -7.60
C SER A 170 -7.85 -10.87 -8.00
N LYS A 171 -8.34 -9.98 -7.15
CA LYS A 171 -9.57 -9.20 -7.35
C LYS A 171 -9.24 -7.77 -7.75
N GLY A 172 -9.85 -7.26 -8.80
CA GLY A 172 -9.67 -5.86 -9.24
C GLY A 172 -10.58 -4.90 -8.48
N ALA A 173 -10.06 -4.16 -7.52
CA ALA A 173 -10.82 -3.14 -6.79
C ALA A 173 -11.05 -1.90 -7.68
N MET A 174 -12.31 -1.51 -7.86
CA MET A 174 -12.75 -0.37 -8.69
C MET A 174 -12.74 0.91 -7.87
N LEU A 175 -11.85 1.84 -8.20
CA LEU A 175 -11.68 3.12 -7.51
C LEU A 175 -12.12 4.26 -8.41
N THR A 176 -13.00 5.12 -7.90
CA THR A 176 -13.54 6.26 -8.62
C THR A 176 -12.70 7.52 -8.45
N HIS A 177 -12.96 8.53 -9.27
CA HIS A 177 -12.41 9.87 -9.09
C HIS A 177 -12.72 10.42 -7.70
N GLY A 178 -13.94 10.22 -7.20
CA GLY A 178 -14.38 10.66 -5.88
C GLY A 178 -13.67 9.93 -4.74
N ASN A 179 -13.52 8.59 -4.84
CA ASN A 179 -12.80 7.82 -3.82
C ASN A 179 -11.35 8.30 -3.64
N LEU A 180 -10.64 8.53 -4.76
CA LEU A 180 -9.24 8.96 -4.72
C LEU A 180 -9.10 10.40 -4.23
N LEU A 181 -9.98 11.30 -4.69
CA LEU A 181 -9.91 12.72 -4.29
C LEU A 181 -10.29 12.93 -2.83
N SER A 182 -11.38 12.30 -2.35
CA SER A 182 -11.81 12.44 -0.95
C SER A 182 -10.73 12.00 0.03
N ASN A 183 -10.08 10.88 -0.25
CA ASN A 183 -9.02 10.37 0.61
C ASN A 183 -7.77 11.25 0.57
N ALA A 184 -7.34 11.71 -0.63
CA ALA A 184 -6.21 12.61 -0.76
C ALA A 184 -6.45 13.95 -0.04
N ALA A 185 -7.66 14.51 -0.13
CA ALA A 185 -8.02 15.76 0.53
C ALA A 185 -8.00 15.66 2.05
N VAL A 186 -8.60 14.60 2.61
CA VAL A 186 -8.61 14.37 4.06
C VAL A 186 -7.19 14.16 4.60
N LEU A 187 -6.36 13.40 3.89
CA LEU A 187 -4.97 13.16 4.31
C LEU A 187 -4.10 14.41 4.20
N ALA A 188 -4.30 15.23 3.16
CA ALA A 188 -3.58 16.49 2.99
C ALA A 188 -3.87 17.45 4.15
N ASP A 189 -5.14 17.59 4.53
CA ASP A 189 -5.57 18.41 5.67
C ASP A 189 -5.08 17.84 7.00
N LEU A 190 -5.36 16.57 7.28
CA LEU A 190 -5.00 15.93 8.56
C LEU A 190 -3.49 15.92 8.81
N TRP A 191 -2.68 15.70 7.78
CA TRP A 191 -1.22 15.68 7.86
C TRP A 191 -0.59 17.06 7.60
N GLN A 192 -1.41 18.09 7.40
CA GLN A 192 -1.01 19.48 7.19
C GLN A 192 0.00 19.64 6.04
N PHE A 193 -0.25 18.96 4.92
CA PHE A 193 0.58 19.09 3.74
C PHE A 193 0.38 20.47 3.08
N THR A 194 1.49 21.05 2.63
CA THR A 194 1.52 22.33 1.93
C THR A 194 2.51 22.27 0.76
N ASP A 195 2.52 23.30 -0.08
CA ASP A 195 3.46 23.50 -1.18
C ASP A 195 4.92 23.70 -0.73
N ARG A 196 5.15 23.88 0.58
CA ARG A 196 6.48 23.98 1.18
C ARG A 196 7.07 22.62 1.54
N ASP A 197 6.28 21.55 1.43
CA ASP A 197 6.75 20.23 1.76
C ASP A 197 7.55 19.58 0.63
N VAL A 198 8.51 18.79 1.05
CA VAL A 198 9.31 17.94 0.18
C VAL A 198 9.17 16.49 0.68
N LEU A 199 8.46 15.67 -0.06
CA LEU A 199 8.30 14.25 0.28
C LEU A 199 9.46 13.44 -0.27
N LEU A 200 10.20 12.73 0.60
CA LEU A 200 11.09 11.66 0.17
C LEU A 200 10.24 10.46 -0.21
N HIS A 201 10.12 10.22 -1.51
CA HIS A 201 9.20 9.24 -2.09
C HIS A 201 9.95 8.04 -2.69
N ALA A 202 10.20 7.01 -1.85
CA ALA A 202 10.83 5.75 -2.26
C ALA A 202 9.83 4.59 -2.46
N LEU A 203 8.52 4.84 -2.26
CA LEU A 203 7.47 3.83 -2.40
C LEU A 203 7.19 3.49 -3.87
N PRO A 204 6.79 2.24 -4.19
CA PRO A 204 6.36 1.87 -5.54
C PRO A 204 5.03 2.55 -5.90
N ILE A 205 4.86 2.92 -7.18
CA ILE A 205 3.66 3.58 -7.69
C ILE A 205 2.67 2.63 -8.41
N PHE A 206 2.86 1.33 -8.26
CA PHE A 206 1.85 0.33 -8.66
C PHE A 206 0.94 -0.07 -7.50
N HIS A 207 1.10 0.53 -6.32
CA HIS A 207 0.35 0.25 -5.10
C HIS A 207 -0.24 1.53 -4.52
N THR A 208 -1.39 1.41 -3.84
CA THR A 208 -2.16 2.55 -3.32
C THR A 208 -1.32 3.50 -2.45
N HIS A 209 -0.41 2.99 -1.61
CA HIS A 209 0.42 3.81 -0.72
C HIS A 209 1.29 4.80 -1.49
N GLY A 210 2.05 4.33 -2.48
CA GLY A 210 2.92 5.22 -3.26
C GLY A 210 2.16 6.04 -4.29
N LEU A 211 1.15 5.45 -4.94
CA LEU A 211 0.42 6.10 -6.03
C LEU A 211 -0.64 7.07 -5.52
N PHE A 212 -1.60 6.59 -4.72
CA PHE A 212 -2.77 7.40 -4.36
C PHE A 212 -2.61 8.15 -3.04
N VAL A 213 -1.83 7.63 -2.10
CA VAL A 213 -1.59 8.34 -0.84
C VAL A 213 -0.43 9.32 -1.01
N ALA A 214 0.78 8.84 -1.28
CA ALA A 214 1.96 9.68 -1.35
C ALA A 214 1.92 10.68 -2.51
N SER A 215 1.66 10.21 -3.75
CA SER A 215 1.69 11.09 -4.92
C SER A 215 0.48 12.02 -4.98
N ASN A 216 -0.76 11.54 -4.73
CA ASN A 216 -1.94 12.42 -4.85
C ASN A 216 -1.96 13.52 -3.78
N VAL A 217 -1.48 13.24 -2.55
CA VAL A 217 -1.36 14.27 -1.51
C VAL A 217 -0.39 15.36 -1.94
N CYS A 218 0.78 14.99 -2.49
CA CYS A 218 1.74 15.96 -3.02
C CYS A 218 1.19 16.76 -4.20
N LEU A 219 0.55 16.10 -5.15
CA LEU A 219 -0.07 16.75 -6.33
C LEU A 219 -1.17 17.73 -5.92
N LEU A 220 -2.04 17.34 -4.98
CA LEU A 220 -3.13 18.17 -4.49
C LEU A 220 -2.64 19.45 -3.81
N THR A 221 -1.58 19.34 -3.02
CA THR A 221 -1.04 20.46 -2.22
C THR A 221 0.07 21.21 -2.92
N GLY A 222 0.58 20.64 -4.01
CA GLY A 222 1.71 21.14 -4.74
C GLY A 222 3.05 20.93 -4.04
N ALA A 223 3.14 20.01 -3.08
CA ALA A 223 4.40 19.61 -2.46
C ALA A 223 5.35 18.98 -3.48
N ALA A 224 6.66 19.22 -3.32
CA ALA A 224 7.68 18.59 -4.15
C ALA A 224 7.95 17.14 -3.71
N MET A 225 8.51 16.34 -4.60
CA MET A 225 8.88 14.96 -4.33
C MET A 225 10.34 14.70 -4.71
N ILE A 226 11.15 14.21 -3.78
CA ILE A 226 12.40 13.51 -4.11
C ILE A 226 11.99 12.13 -4.58
N PHE A 227 11.91 11.94 -5.91
CA PHE A 227 11.22 10.81 -6.52
C PHE A 227 12.22 9.70 -6.87
N LEU A 228 12.42 8.77 -5.93
CA LEU A 228 13.39 7.68 -6.06
C LEU A 228 12.75 6.45 -6.72
N PRO A 229 13.50 5.71 -7.56
CA PRO A 229 13.00 4.48 -8.18
C PRO A 229 12.66 3.39 -7.16
N GLY A 230 13.33 3.36 -6.01
CA GLY A 230 13.10 2.43 -4.92
C GLY A 230 13.77 2.90 -3.62
N PHE A 231 13.72 2.06 -2.60
CA PHE A 231 14.33 2.34 -1.31
C PHE A 231 15.76 1.78 -1.24
N ASP A 232 16.69 2.66 -0.95
CA ASP A 232 18.05 2.35 -0.51
C ASP A 232 18.36 3.20 0.73
N ALA A 233 18.79 2.58 1.84
CA ALA A 233 18.95 3.26 3.12
C ALA A 233 20.05 4.34 3.07
N GLY A 234 21.16 4.08 2.37
CA GLY A 234 22.25 5.04 2.21
C GLY A 234 21.79 6.26 1.41
N GLN A 235 21.17 6.04 0.25
CA GLN A 235 20.63 7.11 -0.58
C GLN A 235 19.56 7.93 0.15
N VAL A 236 18.68 7.28 0.92
CA VAL A 236 17.68 7.98 1.73
C VAL A 236 18.35 8.86 2.77
N VAL A 237 19.35 8.34 3.51
CA VAL A 237 20.10 9.13 4.52
C VAL A 237 20.77 10.35 3.89
N ASP A 238 21.38 10.22 2.71
CA ASP A 238 22.01 11.32 2.00
C ASP A 238 21.02 12.41 1.54
N LEU A 239 19.78 12.02 1.26
CA LEU A 239 18.75 12.93 0.73
C LEU A 239 17.80 13.49 1.81
N LEU A 240 17.77 12.91 3.00
CA LEU A 240 16.94 13.41 4.11
C LEU A 240 17.13 14.91 4.39
N PRO A 241 18.33 15.52 4.30
CA PRO A 241 18.49 16.96 4.50
C PRO A 241 17.67 17.86 3.57
N GLN A 242 17.20 17.34 2.45
CA GLN A 242 16.38 18.06 1.47
C GLN A 242 14.88 17.80 1.64
N ALA A 243 14.50 16.84 2.49
CA ALA A 243 13.10 16.43 2.70
C ALA A 243 12.49 17.07 3.95
N THR A 244 11.18 17.21 3.98
CA THR A 244 10.41 17.58 5.19
C THR A 244 9.55 16.44 5.68
N VAL A 245 9.19 15.50 4.79
CA VAL A 245 8.32 14.36 5.04
C VAL A 245 8.90 13.10 4.42
N MET A 246 8.73 11.97 5.08
CA MET A 246 8.99 10.66 4.52
C MET A 246 7.80 9.73 4.76
N MET A 247 7.39 9.01 3.71
CA MET A 247 6.41 7.91 3.81
C MET A 247 7.10 6.59 3.49
N GLY A 248 6.86 5.58 4.31
CA GLY A 248 7.50 4.28 4.16
C GLY A 248 6.66 3.11 4.67
N VAL A 249 7.15 1.92 4.38
CA VAL A 249 6.70 0.68 5.03
C VAL A 249 7.58 0.40 6.25
N PRO A 250 7.15 -0.42 7.21
CA PRO A 250 7.93 -0.71 8.43
C PRO A 250 9.38 -1.10 8.18
N THR A 251 9.63 -1.91 7.14
CA THR A 251 11.00 -2.34 6.77
C THR A 251 11.92 -1.20 6.33
N PHE A 252 11.38 -0.06 5.87
CA PHE A 252 12.23 1.11 5.59
C PHE A 252 12.79 1.67 6.90
N TYR A 253 11.96 1.75 7.93
CA TYR A 253 12.34 2.29 9.24
C TYR A 253 13.32 1.37 9.98
N THR A 254 13.15 0.04 9.93
CA THR A 254 14.13 -0.89 10.51
C THR A 254 15.50 -0.74 9.84
N ARG A 255 15.55 -0.70 8.50
CA ARG A 255 16.80 -0.51 7.75
C ARG A 255 17.45 0.86 7.98
N LEU A 256 16.66 1.92 8.21
CA LEU A 256 17.19 3.23 8.59
C LEU A 256 17.78 3.20 10.00
N LEU A 257 17.14 2.51 10.95
CA LEU A 257 17.66 2.34 12.31
C LEU A 257 19.00 1.58 12.33
N ASP A 258 19.22 0.65 11.41
CA ASP A 258 20.47 -0.07 11.25
C ASP A 258 21.59 0.79 10.60
N HIS A 259 21.22 1.90 9.94
CA HIS A 259 22.19 2.75 9.25
C HIS A 259 22.88 3.71 10.23
N PRO A 260 24.23 3.71 10.36
CA PRO A 260 24.95 4.52 11.35
C PRO A 260 24.79 6.02 11.14
N GLY A 261 24.59 6.47 9.91
CA GLY A 261 24.37 7.89 9.58
C GLY A 261 22.96 8.40 9.91
N PHE A 262 22.02 7.52 10.27
CA PHE A 262 20.65 7.91 10.61
C PHE A 262 20.61 8.40 12.07
N THR A 263 20.73 9.71 12.28
CA THR A 263 20.88 10.33 13.59
C THR A 263 19.80 11.36 13.87
N GLN A 264 19.67 11.76 15.14
CA GLN A 264 18.73 12.81 15.55
C GLN A 264 19.04 14.14 14.86
N SER A 265 20.31 14.51 14.72
CA SER A 265 20.70 15.77 14.05
C SER A 265 20.33 15.78 12.57
N LEU A 266 20.43 14.61 11.89
CA LEU A 266 20.03 14.47 10.50
C LEU A 266 18.54 14.67 10.28
N THR A 267 17.73 14.25 11.24
CA THR A 267 16.26 14.25 11.14
C THR A 267 15.58 15.43 11.83
N ALA A 268 16.33 16.29 12.53
CA ALA A 268 15.79 17.36 13.39
C ALA A 268 14.83 18.34 12.68
N HIS A 269 15.05 18.58 11.38
CA HIS A 269 14.21 19.47 10.55
C HIS A 269 13.01 18.78 9.92
N MET A 270 12.98 17.45 9.94
CA MET A 270 11.86 16.68 9.42
C MET A 270 10.61 16.92 10.29
N ARG A 271 9.45 17.04 9.66
CA ARG A 271 8.20 17.24 10.42
C ARG A 271 7.33 16.00 10.54
N LEU A 272 7.49 15.03 9.60
CA LEU A 272 6.58 13.89 9.56
C LEU A 272 7.24 12.65 8.96
N PHE A 273 7.08 11.54 9.68
CA PHE A 273 7.34 10.19 9.19
C PHE A 273 6.05 9.38 9.25
N VAL A 274 5.60 8.80 8.13
CA VAL A 274 4.37 8.03 8.02
C VAL A 274 4.68 6.57 7.72
N SER A 275 4.10 5.64 8.48
CA SER A 275 4.23 4.21 8.24
C SER A 275 2.88 3.57 7.90
N GLY A 276 2.91 2.55 7.06
CA GLY A 276 1.75 1.72 6.77
C GLY A 276 2.03 0.62 5.75
N SER A 277 0.97 -0.01 5.25
CA SER A 277 0.95 -1.19 4.37
C SER A 277 1.32 -2.51 5.05
N ALA A 278 1.93 -2.47 6.24
CA ALA A 278 2.18 -3.60 7.12
C ALA A 278 2.14 -3.12 8.59
N PRO A 279 1.97 -4.01 9.57
CA PRO A 279 2.04 -3.64 10.97
C PRO A 279 3.43 -3.10 11.35
N LEU A 280 3.48 -1.98 12.06
CA LEU A 280 4.69 -1.45 12.67
C LEU A 280 4.82 -2.02 14.08
N LEU A 281 5.97 -2.62 14.40
CA LEU A 281 6.24 -3.09 15.76
C LEU A 281 6.36 -1.90 16.73
N ALA A 282 5.80 -2.03 17.92
CA ALA A 282 5.93 -1.02 18.97
C ALA A 282 7.41 -0.78 19.33
N GLU A 283 8.23 -1.83 19.32
CA GLU A 283 9.67 -1.74 19.51
C GLU A 283 10.33 -0.83 18.45
N THR A 284 10.02 -1.07 17.17
CA THR A 284 10.52 -0.23 16.06
C THR A 284 10.09 1.23 16.22
N HIS A 285 8.83 1.48 16.60
CA HIS A 285 8.31 2.82 16.86
C HIS A 285 9.12 3.50 17.99
N ASN A 286 9.33 2.80 19.11
CA ASN A 286 10.05 3.31 20.27
C ASN A 286 11.54 3.52 19.98
N ALA A 287 12.19 2.58 19.28
CA ALA A 287 13.58 2.69 18.85
C ALA A 287 13.77 3.89 17.90
N PHE A 288 12.82 4.11 16.99
CA PHE A 288 12.81 5.26 16.09
C PHE A 288 12.71 6.57 16.87
N GLN A 289 11.80 6.65 17.84
CA GLN A 289 11.66 7.82 18.71
C GLN A 289 12.94 8.08 19.52
N ALA A 290 13.53 7.05 20.11
CA ALA A 290 14.78 7.17 20.86
C ALA A 290 15.96 7.63 19.99
N ARG A 291 16.03 7.17 18.74
CA ARG A 291 17.10 7.51 17.79
C ARG A 291 16.95 8.92 17.20
N THR A 292 15.72 9.37 16.91
CA THR A 292 15.44 10.56 16.10
C THR A 292 14.73 11.68 16.85
N GLY A 293 14.07 11.39 17.96
CA GLY A 293 13.14 12.28 18.62
C GLY A 293 11.74 12.34 18.01
N HIS A 294 11.52 11.73 16.83
CA HIS A 294 10.23 11.71 16.15
C HIS A 294 9.43 10.46 16.48
N ARG A 295 8.12 10.61 16.61
CA ARG A 295 7.17 9.49 16.62
C ARG A 295 6.64 9.25 15.21
N ILE A 296 6.72 8.00 14.73
CA ILE A 296 6.15 7.62 13.45
C ILE A 296 4.63 7.74 13.52
N LEU A 297 4.02 8.33 12.50
CA LEU A 297 2.58 8.37 12.33
C LEU A 297 2.16 7.09 11.61
N GLU A 298 1.60 6.14 12.35
CA GLU A 298 1.06 4.91 11.78
C GLU A 298 -0.39 5.12 11.34
N ARG A 299 -0.77 4.51 10.22
CA ARG A 299 -2.10 4.60 9.63
C ARG A 299 -2.51 3.25 9.02
N TYR A 300 -3.81 3.04 8.85
CA TYR A 300 -4.37 1.83 8.29
C TYR A 300 -5.27 2.12 7.09
N GLY A 301 -5.20 1.24 6.12
CA GLY A 301 -6.01 1.21 4.94
C GLY A 301 -5.67 0.03 4.05
N MET A 302 -6.41 -0.12 2.98
CA MET A 302 -6.28 -1.20 2.03
C MET A 302 -6.64 -0.72 0.63
N THR A 303 -6.45 -1.54 -0.39
CA THR A 303 -6.70 -1.14 -1.77
C THR A 303 -8.15 -0.71 -1.98
N GLU A 304 -9.09 -1.42 -1.35
CA GLU A 304 -10.52 -1.21 -1.47
C GLU A 304 -11.03 0.09 -0.82
N THR A 305 -10.22 0.69 0.06
CA THR A 305 -10.66 1.87 0.83
C THR A 305 -9.63 2.99 0.87
N ASN A 306 -8.47 2.86 0.22
CA ASN A 306 -7.31 3.70 0.47
C ASN A 306 -7.01 3.75 1.98
N MET A 307 -7.16 4.92 2.64
CA MET A 307 -6.93 5.04 4.09
C MET A 307 -8.23 5.17 4.86
N ASN A 308 -8.30 4.47 5.99
CA ASN A 308 -9.45 4.43 6.90
C ASN A 308 -9.16 5.16 8.20
N THR A 309 -7.94 5.02 8.73
CA THR A 309 -7.52 5.60 10.00
C THR A 309 -6.15 6.22 9.90
N SER A 310 -5.84 7.12 10.83
CA SER A 310 -4.50 7.70 11.00
C SER A 310 -4.28 8.11 12.45
N ASN A 311 -3.07 7.90 12.96
CA ASN A 311 -2.64 8.60 14.16
C ASN A 311 -2.67 10.12 13.90
N PRO A 312 -2.89 10.96 14.91
CA PRO A 312 -3.02 12.41 14.74
C PRO A 312 -1.67 13.05 14.35
N TYR A 313 -1.74 14.12 13.56
CA TYR A 313 -0.55 14.93 13.26
C TYR A 313 -0.05 15.64 14.52
N HIS A 314 -0.96 16.27 15.25
CA HIS A 314 -0.71 16.82 16.58
C HIS A 314 -1.34 15.90 17.63
N GLY A 315 -0.65 15.69 18.74
CA GLY A 315 -1.15 14.86 19.85
C GLY A 315 -0.44 13.53 20.00
N ASP A 316 -1.15 12.53 20.51
CA ASP A 316 -0.55 11.25 20.89
C ASP A 316 -0.55 10.25 19.73
N ARG A 317 0.63 9.98 19.18
CA ARG A 317 0.85 8.91 18.20
C ARG A 317 1.18 7.64 18.97
N ARG A 318 0.18 6.77 19.16
CA ARG A 318 0.28 5.59 20.02
C ARG A 318 0.89 4.42 19.25
N ALA A 319 2.03 3.92 19.75
CA ALA A 319 2.63 2.69 19.21
C ALA A 319 1.65 1.51 19.33
N GLY A 320 1.58 0.66 18.30
CA GLY A 320 0.69 -0.50 18.24
C GLY A 320 -0.76 -0.16 17.91
N THR A 321 -1.08 1.11 17.63
CA THR A 321 -2.38 1.54 17.11
C THR A 321 -2.24 2.14 15.71
N VAL A 322 -3.30 2.06 14.93
CA VAL A 322 -3.38 2.72 13.62
C VAL A 322 -4.13 4.06 13.66
N GLY A 323 -4.33 4.59 14.88
CA GLY A 323 -4.94 5.89 15.12
C GLY A 323 -6.47 5.89 15.11
N LEU A 324 -7.03 7.04 14.81
CA LEU A 324 -8.46 7.32 14.81
C LEU A 324 -9.04 7.17 13.40
N PRO A 325 -10.35 6.88 13.24
CA PRO A 325 -11.02 6.97 11.94
C PRO A 325 -10.79 8.34 11.29
N LEU A 326 -10.57 8.35 9.98
CA LEU A 326 -10.41 9.60 9.24
C LEU A 326 -11.73 10.39 9.21
N PRO A 327 -11.69 11.73 9.14
CA PRO A 327 -12.88 12.53 8.93
C PRO A 327 -13.69 12.05 7.72
N GLY A 328 -14.99 11.80 7.93
CA GLY A 328 -15.89 11.26 6.90
C GLY A 328 -15.83 9.74 6.70
N VAL A 329 -15.02 9.03 7.50
CA VAL A 329 -14.98 7.57 7.53
C VAL A 329 -15.63 7.08 8.82
N ASP A 330 -16.74 6.36 8.69
CA ASP A 330 -17.33 5.59 9.78
C ASP A 330 -16.59 4.27 9.92
N LEU A 331 -16.30 3.88 11.16
CA LEU A 331 -15.66 2.59 11.49
C LEU A 331 -16.41 1.95 12.65
N ARG A 332 -16.70 0.65 12.55
CA ARG A 332 -17.29 -0.13 13.62
C ARG A 332 -16.62 -1.49 13.76
N ILE A 333 -16.75 -2.07 14.94
CA ILE A 333 -16.25 -3.41 15.25
C ILE A 333 -17.45 -4.33 15.46
N MET A 334 -17.52 -5.40 14.67
CA MET A 334 -18.67 -6.30 14.63
C MET A 334 -18.30 -7.70 15.09
N ALA A 335 -19.10 -8.29 15.98
CA ALA A 335 -19.03 -9.71 16.29
C ALA A 335 -20.46 -10.27 16.42
N ASP A 336 -20.69 -11.49 15.95
CA ASP A 336 -21.99 -12.21 16.01
C ASP A 336 -23.16 -11.37 15.49
N GLY A 337 -22.91 -10.54 14.46
CA GLY A 337 -23.93 -9.71 13.81
C GLY A 337 -24.27 -8.41 14.54
N ALA A 338 -23.61 -8.09 15.64
CA ALA A 338 -23.80 -6.86 16.41
C ALA A 338 -22.50 -6.06 16.58
N GLU A 339 -22.64 -4.76 16.77
CA GLU A 339 -21.51 -3.89 17.13
C GLU A 339 -21.10 -4.17 18.58
N VAL A 340 -19.79 -4.29 18.82
CA VAL A 340 -19.25 -4.63 20.14
C VAL A 340 -18.78 -3.36 20.90
N PRO A 341 -18.76 -3.39 22.26
CA PRO A 341 -18.29 -2.26 23.04
C PRO A 341 -16.78 -2.02 22.87
N PRO A 342 -16.29 -0.81 23.23
CA PRO A 342 -14.87 -0.51 23.24
C PRO A 342 -14.04 -1.55 24.00
N GLY A 343 -12.89 -1.92 23.46
CA GLY A 343 -11.99 -2.95 23.99
C GLY A 343 -12.32 -4.39 23.59
N ALA A 344 -13.49 -4.64 23.02
CA ALA A 344 -13.82 -5.96 22.48
C ALA A 344 -13.27 -6.11 21.04
N VAL A 345 -12.82 -7.34 20.73
CA VAL A 345 -12.30 -7.69 19.40
C VAL A 345 -13.41 -8.17 18.48
N GLY A 346 -13.41 -7.70 17.24
CA GLY A 346 -14.33 -8.15 16.21
C GLY A 346 -13.86 -7.78 14.81
N GLY A 347 -14.70 -8.04 13.81
CA GLY A 347 -14.45 -7.68 12.42
C GLY A 347 -14.57 -6.17 12.20
N ILE A 348 -13.59 -5.58 11.55
CA ILE A 348 -13.62 -4.16 11.18
C ILE A 348 -14.50 -3.98 9.96
N GLU A 349 -15.50 -3.13 10.08
CA GLU A 349 -16.29 -2.63 8.95
C GLU A 349 -16.11 -1.12 8.83
N VAL A 350 -16.03 -0.63 7.59
CA VAL A 350 -15.85 0.80 7.30
C VAL A 350 -16.86 1.29 6.27
N ARG A 351 -17.22 2.57 6.36
CA ARG A 351 -18.10 3.24 5.41
C ARG A 351 -17.61 4.66 5.21
N GLY A 352 -17.59 5.13 3.98
CA GLY A 352 -17.16 6.51 3.68
C GLY A 352 -16.98 6.75 2.18
N PRO A 353 -16.70 7.98 1.78
CA PRO A 353 -16.49 8.35 0.38
C PRO A 353 -15.21 7.73 -0.22
N ASN A 354 -14.33 7.21 0.60
CA ASN A 354 -13.10 6.52 0.23
C ASN A 354 -13.32 5.06 -0.17
N VAL A 355 -14.48 4.47 0.15
CA VAL A 355 -14.79 3.06 -0.10
C VAL A 355 -15.07 2.83 -1.58
N PHE A 356 -14.43 1.83 -2.16
CA PHE A 356 -14.52 1.47 -3.58
C PHE A 356 -15.95 1.14 -4.06
N GLN A 357 -16.16 1.06 -5.38
CA GLN A 357 -17.47 0.67 -5.95
C GLN A 357 -17.70 -0.85 -5.99
N GLY A 358 -16.71 -1.65 -5.64
CA GLY A 358 -16.78 -3.11 -5.72
C GLY A 358 -15.64 -3.70 -6.55
N TYR A 359 -15.73 -5.00 -6.81
CA TYR A 359 -14.72 -5.74 -7.56
C TYR A 359 -15.11 -5.88 -9.03
N TRP A 360 -14.15 -5.59 -9.92
CA TRP A 360 -14.32 -5.69 -11.36
C TRP A 360 -14.77 -7.08 -11.79
N GLN A 361 -15.91 -7.16 -12.49
CA GLN A 361 -16.55 -8.40 -12.97
C GLN A 361 -16.80 -9.46 -11.88
N MET A 362 -16.93 -9.06 -10.61
CA MET A 362 -17.21 -9.95 -9.49
C MET A 362 -18.36 -9.40 -8.63
N PRO A 363 -19.59 -9.32 -9.16
CA PRO A 363 -20.73 -8.74 -8.43
C PRO A 363 -21.11 -9.56 -7.19
N GLU A 364 -21.01 -10.87 -7.24
CA GLU A 364 -21.30 -11.76 -6.12
C GLU A 364 -20.32 -11.52 -4.97
N LYS A 365 -19.00 -11.44 -5.30
CA LYS A 365 -17.98 -11.15 -4.31
C LYS A 365 -18.10 -9.74 -3.75
N THR A 366 -18.52 -8.79 -4.56
CA THR A 366 -18.85 -7.43 -4.10
C THR A 366 -19.98 -7.46 -3.08
N ALA A 367 -21.08 -8.19 -3.36
CA ALA A 367 -22.22 -8.29 -2.46
C ALA A 367 -21.91 -9.02 -1.13
N GLU A 368 -20.91 -9.92 -1.12
CA GLU A 368 -20.44 -10.57 0.12
C GLU A 368 -19.69 -9.59 1.05
N GLU A 369 -18.92 -8.66 0.50
CA GLU A 369 -18.00 -7.80 1.27
C GLU A 369 -18.49 -6.35 1.39
N LEU A 370 -19.29 -5.84 0.43
CA LEU A 370 -19.86 -4.50 0.43
C LEU A 370 -21.38 -4.57 0.62
N ARG A 371 -21.83 -4.16 1.81
CA ARG A 371 -23.26 -4.18 2.17
C ARG A 371 -24.07 -3.13 1.39
N PRO A 372 -25.39 -3.34 1.19
CA PRO A 372 -26.24 -2.36 0.48
C PRO A 372 -26.30 -0.98 1.15
N ASP A 373 -26.04 -0.89 2.45
CA ASP A 373 -25.98 0.35 3.23
C ASP A 373 -24.60 1.03 3.23
N GLY A 374 -23.67 0.55 2.38
CA GLY A 374 -22.36 1.12 2.14
C GLY A 374 -21.26 0.67 3.11
N TRP A 375 -21.56 -0.21 4.07
CA TRP A 375 -20.53 -0.78 4.93
C TRP A 375 -19.72 -1.86 4.19
N PHE A 376 -18.40 -1.70 4.22
CA PHE A 376 -17.45 -2.65 3.66
C PHE A 376 -16.83 -3.50 4.76
N ILE A 377 -16.91 -4.82 4.61
CA ILE A 377 -16.32 -5.82 5.51
C ILE A 377 -14.85 -6.00 5.12
N THR A 378 -13.94 -5.43 5.89
CA THR A 378 -12.51 -5.38 5.54
C THR A 378 -11.82 -6.75 5.57
N GLY A 379 -12.39 -7.71 6.30
CA GLY A 379 -11.75 -8.99 6.62
C GLY A 379 -10.62 -8.87 7.63
N ASP A 380 -10.35 -7.66 8.17
CA ASP A 380 -9.44 -7.44 9.29
C ASP A 380 -10.20 -7.53 10.61
N LEU A 381 -9.51 -8.00 11.64
CA LEU A 381 -9.97 -8.01 13.01
C LEU A 381 -9.27 -6.90 13.79
N GLY A 382 -10.02 -6.23 14.64
CA GLY A 382 -9.49 -5.14 15.45
C GLY A 382 -10.34 -4.85 16.67
N GLN A 383 -9.92 -3.84 17.39
CA GLN A 383 -10.63 -3.26 18.53
C GLN A 383 -10.48 -1.75 18.53
N VAL A 384 -11.40 -1.06 19.20
CA VAL A 384 -11.34 0.38 19.44
C VAL A 384 -11.23 0.58 20.96
N ASP A 385 -10.25 1.36 21.41
CA ASP A 385 -10.12 1.66 22.84
C ASP A 385 -11.11 2.75 23.30
N ALA A 386 -11.10 3.07 24.60
CA ALA A 386 -11.99 4.07 25.19
C ALA A 386 -11.76 5.50 24.65
N ASP A 387 -10.58 5.78 24.09
CA ASP A 387 -10.23 7.06 23.48
C ASP A 387 -10.50 7.10 21.97
N GLY A 388 -10.99 5.99 21.38
CA GLY A 388 -11.31 5.85 19.97
C GLY A 388 -10.16 5.36 19.07
N TYR A 389 -9.00 5.03 19.64
CA TYR A 389 -7.88 4.50 18.84
C TYR A 389 -8.13 3.07 18.39
N VAL A 390 -7.90 2.83 17.13
CA VAL A 390 -8.06 1.53 16.49
C VAL A 390 -6.76 0.75 16.57
N SER A 391 -6.84 -0.52 16.96
CA SER A 391 -5.73 -1.49 16.91
C SER A 391 -6.12 -2.65 16.02
N ILE A 392 -5.22 -3.06 15.11
CA ILE A 392 -5.41 -4.23 14.25
C ILE A 392 -4.89 -5.46 14.98
N VAL A 393 -5.77 -6.44 15.18
CA VAL A 393 -5.46 -7.70 15.87
C VAL A 393 -5.02 -8.80 14.90
N GLY A 394 -5.48 -8.71 13.65
CA GLY A 394 -5.10 -9.67 12.61
C GLY A 394 -6.07 -9.72 11.45
N ARG A 395 -5.95 -10.78 10.64
CA ARG A 395 -6.91 -11.11 9.60
C ARG A 395 -7.88 -12.17 10.10
N ALA A 396 -9.16 -12.04 9.80
CA ALA A 396 -10.18 -13.04 10.17
C ALA A 396 -9.83 -14.45 9.67
N LYS A 397 -9.31 -14.54 8.44
CA LYS A 397 -8.87 -15.80 7.83
C LYS A 397 -7.57 -16.38 8.39
N ASP A 398 -6.77 -15.58 9.09
CA ASP A 398 -5.53 -16.00 9.75
C ASP A 398 -5.77 -16.37 11.21
N MET A 399 -6.95 -16.11 11.75
CA MET A 399 -7.38 -16.54 13.07
C MET A 399 -7.33 -18.07 13.15
N ILE A 400 -6.71 -18.56 14.20
CA ILE A 400 -6.49 -19.98 14.41
C ILE A 400 -7.61 -20.52 15.32
N ILE A 401 -8.27 -21.57 14.90
CA ILE A 401 -9.32 -22.22 15.70
C ILE A 401 -8.74 -23.49 16.30
N THR A 402 -8.27 -23.40 17.54
CA THR A 402 -7.63 -24.54 18.23
C THR A 402 -8.50 -25.05 19.38
N GLY A 403 -8.96 -26.31 19.27
CA GLY A 403 -9.82 -26.90 20.31
C GLY A 403 -11.11 -26.12 20.58
N GLY A 404 -11.65 -25.43 19.58
CA GLY A 404 -12.84 -24.58 19.69
C GLY A 404 -12.60 -23.17 20.22
N TYR A 405 -11.35 -22.78 20.47
CA TYR A 405 -10.96 -21.44 20.91
C TYR A 405 -10.34 -20.65 19.77
N ASN A 406 -10.68 -19.37 19.69
CA ASN A 406 -10.08 -18.44 18.75
C ASN A 406 -8.74 -17.94 19.28
N VAL A 407 -7.69 -18.08 18.48
CA VAL A 407 -6.35 -17.50 18.74
C VAL A 407 -6.02 -16.52 17.63
N TYR A 408 -5.70 -15.33 18.02
CA TYR A 408 -5.29 -14.27 17.10
C TYR A 408 -3.76 -14.29 16.94
N PRO A 409 -3.23 -14.63 15.76
CA PRO A 409 -1.79 -14.73 15.55
C PRO A 409 -1.00 -13.53 16.06
N ARG A 410 -1.53 -12.32 15.87
CA ARG A 410 -0.84 -11.09 16.27
C ARG A 410 -0.62 -10.98 17.78
N GLU A 411 -1.54 -11.46 18.59
CA GLU A 411 -1.40 -11.49 20.05
C GLU A 411 -0.18 -12.32 20.47
N VAL A 412 0.02 -13.46 19.81
CA VAL A 412 1.16 -14.34 20.09
C VAL A 412 2.46 -13.78 19.50
N GLU A 413 2.39 -13.21 18.27
CA GLU A 413 3.53 -12.57 17.61
C GLU A 413 4.09 -11.41 18.44
N LEU A 414 3.23 -10.56 19.01
CA LEU A 414 3.68 -9.44 19.85
C LEU A 414 4.54 -9.89 21.02
N LEU A 415 4.21 -11.01 21.66
CA LEU A 415 5.01 -11.55 22.77
C LEU A 415 6.28 -12.24 22.27
N LEU A 416 6.22 -12.92 21.13
CA LEU A 416 7.40 -13.55 20.54
C LEU A 416 8.41 -12.50 20.05
N ASP A 417 7.95 -11.37 19.55
CA ASP A 417 8.79 -10.26 19.09
C ASP A 417 9.52 -9.56 20.28
N GLU A 418 9.03 -9.73 21.53
CA GLU A 418 9.71 -9.25 22.75
C GLU A 418 10.81 -10.21 23.26
N VAL A 419 10.89 -11.43 22.72
CA VAL A 419 11.90 -12.42 23.15
C VAL A 419 13.30 -11.98 22.72
N PRO A 420 14.31 -11.98 23.63
CA PRO A 420 15.69 -11.69 23.26
C PRO A 420 16.18 -12.58 22.12
N GLY A 421 16.84 -11.98 21.14
CA GLY A 421 17.34 -12.67 19.94
C GLY A 421 16.30 -12.84 18.81
N VAL A 422 15.01 -12.57 19.04
CA VAL A 422 13.99 -12.57 17.97
C VAL A 422 14.00 -11.23 17.27
N LEU A 423 14.13 -11.26 15.95
CA LEU A 423 13.99 -10.10 15.08
C LEU A 423 12.52 -9.84 14.73
N GLU A 424 11.82 -10.89 14.38
CA GLU A 424 10.39 -10.89 14.06
C GLU A 424 9.82 -12.31 14.10
N SER A 425 8.49 -12.41 14.15
CA SER A 425 7.80 -13.69 14.19
C SER A 425 6.59 -13.72 13.22
N ALA A 426 6.18 -14.93 12.85
CA ALA A 426 4.93 -15.20 12.18
C ALA A 426 4.24 -16.39 12.82
N VAL A 427 2.99 -16.22 13.22
CA VAL A 427 2.19 -17.28 13.84
C VAL A 427 1.10 -17.72 12.88
N ILE A 428 0.97 -19.04 12.70
CA ILE A 428 0.02 -19.67 11.77
C ILE A 428 -0.72 -20.82 12.46
N GLY A 429 -1.91 -21.14 11.96
CA GLY A 429 -2.60 -22.39 12.28
C GLY A 429 -2.14 -23.49 11.32
N LEU A 430 -1.82 -24.64 11.87
CA LEU A 430 -1.53 -25.85 11.10
C LEU A 430 -2.52 -26.96 11.49
N PRO A 431 -2.93 -27.84 10.55
CA PRO A 431 -3.79 -28.96 10.85
C PRO A 431 -3.26 -29.81 12.01
N HIS A 432 -4.13 -30.15 12.95
CA HIS A 432 -3.78 -30.99 14.11
C HIS A 432 -4.90 -32.00 14.39
N PRO A 433 -4.57 -33.29 14.60
CA PRO A 433 -5.58 -34.34 14.73
C PRO A 433 -6.55 -34.13 15.90
N ASP A 434 -6.09 -33.59 17.03
CA ASP A 434 -6.93 -33.43 18.23
C ASP A 434 -7.61 -32.07 18.33
N PHE A 435 -7.00 -31.01 17.77
CA PHE A 435 -7.45 -29.62 17.98
C PHE A 435 -8.07 -28.95 16.77
N GLY A 436 -8.13 -29.65 15.62
CA GLY A 436 -8.47 -29.07 14.33
C GLY A 436 -7.31 -28.27 13.78
N GLU A 437 -6.92 -27.19 14.46
CA GLU A 437 -5.68 -26.44 14.20
C GLU A 437 -4.83 -26.34 15.48
N ALA A 438 -3.52 -26.33 15.31
CA ALA A 438 -2.57 -25.98 16.37
C ALA A 438 -1.84 -24.66 16.04
N VAL A 439 -1.58 -23.88 17.07
CA VAL A 439 -0.76 -22.67 16.96
C VAL A 439 0.68 -23.06 16.67
N PHE A 440 1.26 -22.50 15.61
CA PHE A 440 2.63 -22.75 15.19
C PHE A 440 3.37 -21.44 14.96
N ALA A 441 4.58 -21.30 15.51
CA ALA A 441 5.39 -20.09 15.42
C ALA A 441 6.62 -20.29 14.54
N VAL A 442 6.87 -19.31 13.66
CA VAL A 442 8.08 -19.21 12.83
C VAL A 442 8.80 -17.93 13.25
N LEU A 443 10.03 -18.06 13.73
CA LEU A 443 10.84 -16.97 14.26
C LEU A 443 12.00 -16.66 13.32
N VAL A 444 12.38 -15.40 13.21
CA VAL A 444 13.63 -14.94 12.60
C VAL A 444 14.52 -14.42 13.69
N HIS A 445 15.77 -14.91 13.76
CA HIS A 445 16.72 -14.43 14.76
C HIS A 445 17.40 -13.11 14.34
N ARG A 446 17.83 -12.32 15.33
CA ARG A 446 18.68 -11.14 15.08
C ARG A 446 20.04 -11.61 14.56
N PRO A 447 20.70 -10.87 13.66
CA PRO A 447 22.03 -11.22 13.17
C PRO A 447 23.04 -11.40 14.32
N GLY A 448 23.66 -12.58 14.40
CA GLY A 448 24.65 -12.90 15.43
C GLY A 448 24.10 -13.31 16.79
N GLU A 449 22.77 -13.34 16.94
CA GLU A 449 22.11 -13.77 18.18
C GLU A 449 21.42 -15.13 17.97
N ALA A 450 21.26 -15.89 19.05
CA ALA A 450 20.48 -17.13 19.08
C ALA A 450 19.19 -16.91 19.85
N VAL A 451 18.11 -17.54 19.39
CA VAL A 451 16.85 -17.56 20.13
C VAL A 451 16.89 -18.70 21.13
N ASP A 452 16.76 -18.39 22.42
CA ASP A 452 16.62 -19.39 23.47
C ASP A 452 15.19 -19.94 23.50
N GLN A 453 15.01 -21.14 22.96
CA GLN A 453 13.69 -21.74 22.87
C GLN A 453 13.07 -22.02 24.25
N ALA A 454 13.89 -22.45 25.25
CA ALA A 454 13.37 -22.73 26.59
C ALA A 454 12.90 -21.44 27.28
N ALA A 455 13.64 -20.34 27.15
CA ALA A 455 13.24 -19.04 27.67
C ALA A 455 11.99 -18.52 26.94
N THR A 456 11.89 -18.76 25.62
CA THR A 456 10.70 -18.41 24.82
C THR A 456 9.46 -19.13 25.32
N GLU A 457 9.55 -20.46 25.49
CA GLU A 457 8.43 -21.27 25.98
C GLU A 457 8.04 -20.89 27.41
N ALA A 458 9.00 -20.57 28.29
CA ALA A 458 8.74 -20.11 29.64
C ALA A 458 7.98 -18.75 29.66
N LEU A 459 8.42 -17.79 28.84
CA LEU A 459 7.75 -16.49 28.70
C LEU A 459 6.31 -16.65 28.20
N LEU A 460 6.11 -17.45 27.17
CA LEU A 460 4.77 -17.70 26.63
C LEU A 460 3.89 -18.44 27.64
N GLY A 461 4.48 -19.36 28.44
CA GLY A 461 3.79 -20.07 29.51
C GLY A 461 3.31 -19.16 30.63
N GLU A 462 4.07 -18.10 30.92
CA GLU A 462 3.71 -17.07 31.92
C GLU A 462 2.64 -16.10 31.39
N LYS A 463 2.74 -15.68 30.12
CA LYS A 463 1.95 -14.59 29.55
C LYS A 463 0.69 -15.02 28.80
N LEU A 464 0.64 -16.26 28.31
CA LEU A 464 -0.47 -16.76 27.49
C LEU A 464 -1.18 -17.95 28.09
N ALA A 465 -2.50 -17.97 27.94
CA ALA A 465 -3.30 -19.15 28.22
C ALA A 465 -2.79 -20.34 27.37
N ARG A 466 -2.83 -21.54 27.93
CA ARG A 466 -2.23 -22.76 27.34
C ARG A 466 -2.70 -23.05 25.90
N PHE A 467 -3.94 -22.72 25.56
CA PHE A 467 -4.46 -22.94 24.21
C PHE A 467 -3.91 -21.96 23.17
N LYS A 468 -3.40 -20.79 23.60
CA LYS A 468 -2.76 -19.79 22.72
C LYS A 468 -1.27 -20.06 22.47
N GLN A 469 -0.65 -20.90 23.31
CA GLN A 469 0.78 -21.19 23.21
C GLN A 469 1.09 -22.03 21.97
N PRO A 470 2.11 -21.68 21.18
CA PRO A 470 2.55 -22.49 20.05
C PRO A 470 2.87 -23.94 20.46
N LYS A 471 2.38 -24.88 19.67
CA LYS A 471 2.68 -26.31 19.81
C LYS A 471 3.94 -26.73 19.07
N GLY A 472 4.46 -25.86 18.21
CA GLY A 472 5.73 -25.99 17.53
C GLY A 472 6.32 -24.61 17.25
N ILE A 473 7.63 -24.51 17.38
CA ILE A 473 8.42 -23.31 17.12
C ILE A 473 9.59 -23.69 16.21
N VAL A 474 9.80 -22.93 15.14
CA VAL A 474 10.96 -23.07 14.26
C VAL A 474 11.65 -21.72 14.10
N VAL A 475 12.96 -21.75 13.90
CA VAL A 475 13.76 -20.57 13.61
C VAL A 475 14.24 -20.66 12.16
N VAL A 476 14.04 -19.58 11.40
CA VAL A 476 14.39 -19.48 9.98
C VAL A 476 15.24 -18.22 9.74
N PRO A 477 16.02 -18.19 8.65
CA PRO A 477 16.82 -17.01 8.32
C PRO A 477 15.98 -15.81 7.90
N ASP A 478 14.81 -15.99 7.28
CA ASP A 478 13.91 -14.93 6.83
C ASP A 478 12.48 -15.46 6.64
N LEU A 479 11.48 -14.58 6.70
CA LEU A 479 10.09 -14.90 6.40
C LEU A 479 9.77 -14.62 4.93
N PRO A 480 8.96 -15.47 4.26
CA PRO A 480 8.53 -15.21 2.90
C PRO A 480 7.67 -13.95 2.84
N ARG A 481 8.02 -13.02 1.95
CA ARG A 481 7.34 -11.74 1.80
C ARG A 481 6.90 -11.51 0.37
N ASN A 482 5.83 -10.76 0.22
CA ASN A 482 5.48 -10.18 -1.08
C ASN A 482 6.32 -8.92 -1.34
N THR A 483 6.18 -8.36 -2.55
CA THR A 483 6.89 -7.14 -2.98
C THR A 483 6.61 -5.90 -2.12
N MET A 484 5.56 -5.93 -1.30
CA MET A 484 5.20 -4.88 -0.34
C MET A 484 5.75 -5.16 1.07
N GLY A 485 6.61 -6.15 1.23
CA GLY A 485 7.18 -6.52 2.51
C GLY A 485 6.22 -7.27 3.45
N LYS A 486 4.98 -7.60 3.02
CA LYS A 486 4.03 -8.39 3.83
C LYS A 486 4.44 -9.85 3.90
N VAL A 487 4.47 -10.40 5.12
CA VAL A 487 4.68 -11.83 5.35
C VAL A 487 3.56 -12.65 4.68
N GLN A 488 3.96 -13.65 3.91
CA GLN A 488 3.06 -14.55 3.20
C GLN A 488 2.77 -15.81 4.04
N LYS A 489 1.87 -15.69 5.03
CA LYS A 489 1.51 -16.79 5.94
C LYS A 489 0.94 -18.03 5.22
N ASN A 490 0.33 -17.85 4.06
CA ASN A 490 -0.11 -18.98 3.23
C ASN A 490 1.05 -19.86 2.77
N LEU A 491 2.19 -19.28 2.39
CA LEU A 491 3.39 -20.06 2.03
C LEU A 491 3.96 -20.80 3.24
N LEU A 492 3.97 -20.17 4.41
CA LEU A 492 4.39 -20.85 5.65
C LEU A 492 3.47 -22.04 5.97
N ARG A 493 2.14 -21.88 5.82
CA ARG A 493 1.20 -23.00 6.01
C ARG A 493 1.48 -24.15 5.05
N GLU A 494 1.77 -23.89 3.79
CA GLU A 494 2.12 -24.94 2.82
C GLU A 494 3.42 -25.65 3.18
N VAL A 495 4.45 -24.91 3.61
CA VAL A 495 5.75 -25.50 4.00
C VAL A 495 5.61 -26.40 5.20
N TYR A 496 4.82 -26.02 6.20
CA TYR A 496 4.76 -26.71 7.49
C TYR A 496 3.48 -27.55 7.68
N LYS A 497 2.60 -27.68 6.67
CA LYS A 497 1.30 -28.37 6.78
C LYS A 497 1.33 -29.80 7.35
N GLY A 498 2.44 -30.51 7.20
CA GLY A 498 2.64 -31.86 7.71
C GLY A 498 3.35 -31.93 9.07
N TRP A 499 3.48 -30.83 9.78
CA TRP A 499 4.27 -30.78 11.04
C TRP A 499 3.69 -31.66 12.16
N PHE A 500 2.36 -31.72 12.26
CA PHE A 500 1.64 -32.48 13.30
C PHE A 500 0.95 -33.75 12.77
N GLY A 501 1.20 -34.14 11.50
CA GLY A 501 0.59 -35.27 10.85
C GLY A 501 1.49 -36.46 10.64
#